data_a47ff1c534c1bc2c3cb277f3cdbdd58d
#
_entry.id   a47ff1c534c1bc2c3cb277f3cdbdd58d
#
_cell.length_a   1.000
_cell.length_b   1.000
_cell.length_c   1.000
_cell.angle_alpha   90.00
_cell.angle_beta   90.00
_cell.angle_gamma   90.00
#
_symmetry.space_group_name_H-M   'P 1'
#
loop_
_entity.id
_entity.type
_entity.pdbx_description
1 polymer ?
#
loop_
_entity_poly.entity_id
_entity_poly.type
_entity_poly.pdbx_seq_one_letter_code
_entity_poly.pdbx_strand_id
1 'polypeptide(L)'
;IAKLVFLFVGLLLFCEMDGQSRWQIQPDQSIEWSIGQNIPHYDHIEMGGEMVATVLRYGVNADGTFSLERSVVWPMLRTIPNDTHASLTRRFSVDFLAMLQVNGLTLNNEQVKSIRLDGKLTVVSEFTVGHTRGTKAGGELVPAIELTRVFFPSVDKPMLCERYTVKNMGNEKVEVLLPHSRVVYQTKSDQGVDGSYTLVASTVVGKEDVFLLGSGESITFGASIQAYKRGQTELLPNIDAEFSSRDNFIKQVWNNLDFCSPDTTLNTAFAFAKIRASESIYRTSGGLMHGP
;
A
#
# COMPACT_ATOMS: atom_id res chain seq x y z
N ILE A 1 -17.30 -4.40 -73.61
CA ILE A 1 -17.03 -5.27 -72.44
C ILE A 1 -16.19 -4.44 -71.50
N ALA A 2 -16.87 -3.78 -70.51
CA ALA A 2 -16.21 -2.99 -69.46
C ALA A 2 -15.77 -3.92 -68.37
N LYS A 3 -14.47 -4.00 -68.14
CA LYS A 3 -13.93 -4.67 -66.92
C LYS A 3 -14.05 -3.68 -65.79
N LEU A 4 -15.03 -3.95 -64.92
CA LEU A 4 -15.18 -3.29 -63.63
C LEU A 4 -14.08 -3.80 -62.72
N VAL A 5 -13.05 -2.97 -62.52
CA VAL A 5 -12.02 -3.22 -61.50
C VAL A 5 -12.58 -2.70 -60.19
N PHE A 6 -13.07 -3.61 -59.34
CA PHE A 6 -13.38 -3.33 -57.95
C PHE A 6 -12.06 -3.15 -57.21
N LEU A 7 -11.67 -1.89 -57.05
CA LEU A 7 -10.62 -1.51 -56.12
C LEU A 7 -11.19 -1.65 -54.70
N PHE A 8 -10.95 -2.80 -54.08
CA PHE A 8 -11.19 -3.00 -52.67
C PHE A 8 -10.14 -2.16 -51.92
N VAL A 9 -10.41 -0.88 -51.75
CA VAL A 9 -9.73 -0.12 -50.73
C VAL A 9 -10.25 -0.63 -49.39
N GLY A 10 -9.62 -1.68 -48.90
CA GLY A 10 -9.74 -2.07 -47.51
C GLY A 10 -9.26 -0.90 -46.66
N LEU A 11 -10.20 -0.08 -46.26
CA LEU A 11 -10.01 0.84 -45.14
C LEU A 11 -9.76 -0.04 -43.94
N LEU A 12 -8.51 -0.45 -43.75
CA LEU A 12 -8.01 -0.90 -42.46
C LEU A 12 -8.15 0.32 -41.55
N LEU A 13 -9.37 0.50 -41.03
CA LEU A 13 -9.53 1.10 -39.72
C LEU A 13 -8.68 0.23 -38.80
N PHE A 14 -7.42 0.58 -38.66
CA PHE A 14 -6.72 0.33 -37.42
C PHE A 14 -7.54 1.10 -36.40
N CYS A 15 -8.58 0.47 -35.87
CA CYS A 15 -8.99 0.71 -34.52
C CYS A 15 -7.71 0.38 -33.75
N GLU A 16 -6.87 1.37 -33.50
CA GLU A 16 -6.01 1.32 -32.35
C GLU A 16 -6.99 1.07 -31.20
N MET A 17 -7.22 -0.18 -30.91
CA MET A 17 -7.63 -0.57 -29.58
C MET A 17 -6.43 -0.17 -28.72
N ASP A 18 -6.36 1.12 -28.39
CA ASP A 18 -5.72 1.56 -27.18
C ASP A 18 -6.41 0.77 -26.07
N GLY A 19 -5.93 -0.42 -25.85
CA GLY A 19 -6.05 -1.07 -24.57
C GLY A 19 -5.37 -0.08 -23.65
N GLN A 20 -6.14 0.88 -23.13
CA GLN A 20 -5.62 1.85 -22.17
C GLN A 20 -4.91 1.05 -21.12
N SER A 21 -3.56 1.10 -21.17
CA SER A 21 -2.77 0.40 -20.18
C SER A 21 -3.22 1.01 -18.86
N ARG A 22 -3.83 0.20 -17.99
CA ARG A 22 -4.32 0.65 -16.69
C ARG A 22 -3.25 1.42 -15.91
N TRP A 23 -2.02 0.94 -16.03
CA TRP A 23 -0.84 1.52 -15.42
C TRP A 23 -0.17 2.49 -16.38
N GLN A 24 0.10 3.70 -15.91
CA GLN A 24 0.81 4.73 -16.64
C GLN A 24 2.17 4.97 -15.97
N ILE A 25 3.22 5.00 -16.79
CA ILE A 25 4.56 5.34 -16.35
C ILE A 25 4.61 6.85 -16.13
N GLN A 26 5.03 7.25 -14.94
CA GLN A 26 5.19 8.64 -14.55
C GLN A 26 6.63 9.13 -14.85
N PRO A 27 6.86 10.45 -14.95
CA PRO A 27 8.19 11.01 -15.23
C PRO A 27 9.28 10.62 -14.21
N ASP A 28 8.89 10.28 -12.98
CA ASP A 28 9.78 9.81 -11.92
C ASP A 28 9.98 8.28 -11.90
N GLN A 29 9.61 7.60 -12.98
CA GLN A 29 9.67 6.14 -13.16
C GLN A 29 8.73 5.33 -12.25
N SER A 30 7.89 5.96 -11.45
CA SER A 30 6.79 5.26 -10.80
C SER A 30 5.73 4.81 -11.81
N ILE A 31 4.86 3.89 -11.41
CA ILE A 31 3.68 3.55 -12.19
C ILE A 31 2.42 3.92 -11.40
N GLU A 32 1.45 4.49 -12.08
CA GLU A 32 0.21 4.94 -11.47
C GLU A 32 -1.00 4.47 -12.26
N TRP A 33 -2.01 4.02 -11.56
CA TRP A 33 -3.33 3.74 -12.09
C TRP A 33 -4.32 4.78 -11.56
N SER A 34 -4.78 5.66 -12.44
CA SER A 34 -5.88 6.59 -12.17
C SER A 34 -7.21 5.90 -12.45
N ILE A 35 -8.07 5.80 -11.44
CA ILE A 35 -9.34 5.08 -11.53
C ILE A 35 -10.38 6.00 -12.16
N GLY A 36 -10.67 5.83 -13.45
CA GLY A 36 -11.68 6.58 -14.19
C GLY A 36 -13.01 5.84 -14.38
N GLN A 37 -13.03 4.54 -14.15
CA GLN A 37 -14.21 3.68 -14.34
C GLN A 37 -14.29 2.66 -13.21
N ASN A 38 -15.50 2.30 -12.79
CA ASN A 38 -15.74 1.27 -11.76
C ASN A 38 -15.59 -0.14 -12.35
N ILE A 39 -14.42 -0.42 -12.92
CA ILE A 39 -14.06 -1.76 -13.39
C ILE A 39 -13.21 -2.42 -12.30
N PRO A 40 -13.71 -3.47 -11.64
CA PRO A 40 -12.96 -4.13 -10.58
C PRO A 40 -11.65 -4.70 -11.13
N HIS A 41 -10.59 -4.52 -10.36
CA HIS A 41 -9.29 -5.09 -10.66
C HIS A 41 -8.51 -5.36 -9.37
N TYR A 42 -7.83 -6.48 -9.37
CA TYR A 42 -7.01 -6.94 -8.25
C TYR A 42 -5.63 -7.30 -8.76
N ASP A 43 -4.63 -6.94 -7.96
CA ASP A 43 -3.23 -7.22 -8.23
C ASP A 43 -2.50 -7.51 -6.92
N HIS A 44 -1.21 -7.77 -6.98
CA HIS A 44 -0.38 -7.93 -5.80
C HIS A 44 1.00 -7.30 -6.01
N ILE A 45 1.60 -6.89 -4.90
CA ILE A 45 2.98 -6.41 -4.86
C ILE A 45 3.72 -7.08 -3.71
N GLU A 46 4.94 -7.52 -4.00
CA GLU A 46 5.89 -7.96 -2.99
C GLU A 46 6.84 -6.82 -2.67
N MET A 47 7.12 -6.64 -1.39
CA MET A 47 8.09 -5.66 -0.91
C MET A 47 8.87 -6.27 0.24
N GLY A 48 10.15 -5.90 0.37
CA GLY A 48 11.02 -6.41 1.41
C GLY A 48 11.89 -5.32 2.06
N GLY A 49 12.29 -5.61 3.27
CA GLY A 49 13.37 -4.99 4.00
C GLY A 49 14.27 -6.08 4.56
N GLU A 50 15.30 -5.72 5.32
CA GLU A 50 16.29 -6.68 5.82
C GLU A 50 15.70 -7.74 6.77
N MET A 51 14.58 -7.46 7.46
CA MET A 51 14.04 -8.32 8.50
C MET A 51 12.57 -8.72 8.29
N VAL A 52 11.94 -8.21 7.25
CA VAL A 52 10.53 -8.46 6.93
C VAL A 52 10.32 -8.44 5.43
N ALA A 53 9.41 -9.28 4.94
CA ALA A 53 8.86 -9.19 3.60
C ALA A 53 7.33 -9.17 3.69
N THR A 54 6.68 -8.62 2.69
CA THR A 54 5.23 -8.58 2.60
C THR A 54 4.75 -8.81 1.20
N VAL A 55 3.62 -9.51 1.08
CA VAL A 55 2.81 -9.58 -0.13
C VAL A 55 1.51 -8.86 0.17
N LEU A 56 1.26 -7.77 -0.50
CA LEU A 56 0.00 -7.04 -0.44
C LEU A 56 -0.82 -7.41 -1.68
N ARG A 57 -1.96 -8.07 -1.45
CA ARG A 57 -2.99 -8.21 -2.49
C ARG A 57 -3.93 -7.04 -2.34
N TYR A 58 -4.02 -6.24 -3.37
CA TYR A 58 -4.80 -5.00 -3.36
C TYR A 58 -5.66 -4.91 -4.60
N GLY A 59 -6.69 -4.07 -4.53
CA GLY A 59 -7.56 -3.85 -5.68
C GLY A 59 -8.66 -2.84 -5.43
N VAL A 60 -9.44 -2.62 -6.46
CA VAL A 60 -10.63 -1.79 -6.44
C VAL A 60 -11.83 -2.66 -6.78
N ASN A 61 -12.82 -2.65 -5.89
CA ASN A 61 -14.07 -3.39 -6.05
C ASN A 61 -15.00 -2.69 -7.07
N ALA A 62 -16.04 -3.37 -7.51
CA ALA A 62 -17.02 -2.83 -8.46
C ALA A 62 -17.76 -1.59 -7.93
N ASP A 63 -17.85 -1.42 -6.62
CA ASP A 63 -18.45 -0.26 -5.95
C ASP A 63 -17.45 0.90 -5.74
N GLY A 64 -16.20 0.74 -6.20
CA GLY A 64 -15.15 1.75 -6.07
C GLY A 64 -14.37 1.68 -4.76
N THR A 65 -14.69 0.76 -3.85
CA THR A 65 -14.00 0.62 -2.57
C THR A 65 -12.64 -0.06 -2.72
N PHE A 66 -11.72 0.24 -1.83
CA PHE A 66 -10.40 -0.39 -1.77
C PHE A 66 -10.46 -1.75 -1.08
N SER A 67 -9.79 -2.73 -1.67
CA SER A 67 -9.59 -4.06 -1.11
C SER A 67 -8.12 -4.29 -0.79
N LEU A 68 -7.84 -4.84 0.40
CA LEU A 68 -6.46 -5.12 0.83
C LEU A 68 -6.39 -6.40 1.67
N GLU A 69 -5.51 -7.33 1.27
CA GLU A 69 -5.03 -8.44 2.09
C GLU A 69 -3.52 -8.31 2.30
N ARG A 70 -3.08 -8.49 3.54
CA ARG A 70 -1.66 -8.42 3.92
C ARG A 70 -1.16 -9.80 4.28
N SER A 71 -0.11 -10.27 3.62
CA SER A 71 0.70 -11.41 4.05
C SER A 71 2.06 -10.90 4.47
N VAL A 72 2.48 -11.15 5.71
CA VAL A 72 3.76 -10.70 6.23
C VAL A 72 4.62 -11.90 6.56
N VAL A 73 5.88 -11.84 6.17
CA VAL A 73 6.89 -12.88 6.33
C VAL A 73 8.05 -12.34 7.16
N TRP A 74 8.45 -13.09 8.18
CA TRP A 74 9.64 -12.79 8.98
C TRP A 74 10.70 -13.86 8.74
N PRO A 75 11.69 -13.60 7.86
CA PRO A 75 12.66 -14.60 7.42
C PRO A 75 13.46 -15.23 8.56
N MET A 76 13.69 -14.47 9.62
CA MET A 76 14.49 -14.93 10.78
C MET A 76 13.69 -15.62 11.88
N LEU A 77 12.36 -15.63 11.80
CA LEU A 77 11.50 -16.38 12.70
C LEU A 77 11.16 -17.74 12.08
N ARG A 78 11.96 -18.74 12.38
CA ARG A 78 11.89 -20.07 11.74
C ARG A 78 10.79 -20.93 12.36
N THR A 79 10.06 -21.65 11.51
CA THR A 79 9.03 -22.61 11.94
C THR A 79 9.47 -24.07 11.82
N ILE A 80 10.49 -24.35 11.02
CA ILE A 80 11.12 -25.68 10.88
C ILE A 80 12.63 -25.53 11.03
N PRO A 81 13.29 -26.36 11.87
CA PRO A 81 14.75 -26.36 12.01
C PRO A 81 15.44 -26.69 10.69
N ASN A 82 16.54 -26.02 10.40
CA ASN A 82 17.40 -26.26 9.22
C ASN A 82 16.70 -26.09 7.86
N ASP A 83 15.53 -25.47 7.82
CA ASP A 83 14.83 -25.14 6.59
C ASP A 83 14.85 -23.62 6.38
N THR A 84 15.53 -23.17 5.33
CA THR A 84 15.66 -21.75 5.00
C THR A 84 14.36 -21.13 4.50
N HIS A 85 13.43 -21.94 3.99
CA HIS A 85 12.13 -21.48 3.47
C HIS A 85 11.02 -21.48 4.54
N ALA A 86 11.24 -22.17 5.66
CA ALA A 86 10.24 -22.27 6.72
C ALA A 86 10.24 -21.03 7.63
N SER A 87 9.93 -19.88 7.07
CA SER A 87 9.80 -18.62 7.78
C SER A 87 8.39 -18.44 8.35
N LEU A 88 8.28 -17.73 9.47
CA LEU A 88 6.97 -17.34 10.00
C LEU A 88 6.26 -16.45 8.98
N THR A 89 5.10 -16.92 8.54
CA THR A 89 4.25 -16.18 7.60
C THR A 89 2.85 -16.09 8.18
N ARG A 90 2.23 -14.91 8.11
CA ARG A 90 0.85 -14.73 8.55
C ARG A 90 0.10 -13.75 7.67
N ARG A 91 -1.17 -14.08 7.39
CA ARG A 91 -2.15 -13.17 6.81
C ARG A 91 -2.84 -12.36 7.90
N PHE A 92 -3.08 -11.08 7.61
CA PHE A 92 -3.76 -10.15 8.50
C PHE A 92 -4.96 -9.53 7.82
N SER A 93 -6.11 -9.66 8.47
CA SER A 93 -7.39 -9.03 8.07
C SER A 93 -7.76 -7.84 8.96
N VAL A 94 -6.81 -7.33 9.77
CA VAL A 94 -7.07 -6.19 10.65
C VAL A 94 -7.39 -4.96 9.83
N ASP A 95 -8.47 -4.28 10.19
CA ASP A 95 -8.84 -2.97 9.64
C ASP A 95 -8.43 -1.89 10.64
N PHE A 96 -7.34 -1.18 10.35
CA PHE A 96 -6.86 -0.09 11.18
C PHE A 96 -7.71 1.18 11.09
N LEU A 97 -8.63 1.25 10.12
CA LEU A 97 -9.51 2.40 9.90
C LEU A 97 -10.91 2.22 10.49
N ALA A 98 -11.25 1.03 10.97
CA ALA A 98 -12.59 0.70 11.46
C ALA A 98 -13.13 1.65 12.53
N MET A 99 -12.23 2.25 13.32
CA MET A 99 -12.60 3.20 14.40
C MET A 99 -12.28 4.65 14.04
N LEU A 100 -11.80 4.94 12.83
CA LEU A 100 -11.60 6.30 12.35
C LEU A 100 -12.96 6.97 12.18
N GLN A 101 -13.14 8.13 12.80
CA GLN A 101 -14.38 8.89 12.71
C GLN A 101 -14.12 10.32 12.26
N VAL A 102 -15.06 10.85 11.50
CA VAL A 102 -15.13 12.25 11.10
C VAL A 102 -16.48 12.80 11.52
N ASN A 103 -16.50 13.83 12.35
CA ASN A 103 -17.72 14.39 12.98
C ASN A 103 -18.58 13.31 13.69
N GLY A 104 -17.92 12.36 14.37
CA GLY A 104 -18.57 11.26 15.06
C GLY A 104 -19.13 10.14 14.17
N LEU A 105 -18.84 10.17 12.86
CA LEU A 105 -19.30 9.17 11.90
C LEU A 105 -18.11 8.41 11.32
N THR A 106 -18.26 7.10 11.12
CA THR A 106 -17.28 6.29 10.37
C THR A 106 -17.25 6.69 8.89
N LEU A 107 -16.10 6.56 8.26
CA LEU A 107 -15.96 6.83 6.82
C LEU A 107 -16.79 5.85 5.99
N ASN A 108 -17.56 6.37 5.05
CA ASN A 108 -18.44 5.61 4.18
C ASN A 108 -18.31 6.08 2.73
N ASN A 109 -18.84 5.30 1.79
CA ASN A 109 -18.88 5.65 0.36
C ASN A 109 -17.48 5.95 -0.20
N GLU A 110 -16.53 5.05 0.07
CA GLU A 110 -15.19 5.14 -0.48
C GLU A 110 -15.21 5.09 -2.01
N GLN A 111 -14.41 5.97 -2.61
CA GLN A 111 -14.10 5.96 -4.04
C GLN A 111 -12.59 6.09 -4.20
N VAL A 112 -11.94 5.01 -4.62
CA VAL A 112 -10.52 5.01 -4.93
C VAL A 112 -10.28 5.90 -6.15
N LYS A 113 -9.31 6.80 -6.07
CA LYS A 113 -8.93 7.73 -7.15
C LYS A 113 -7.69 7.28 -7.89
N SER A 114 -6.67 6.88 -7.14
CA SER A 114 -5.44 6.39 -7.75
C SER A 114 -4.76 5.34 -6.89
N ILE A 115 -3.98 4.49 -7.56
CA ILE A 115 -3.03 3.56 -6.96
C ILE A 115 -1.68 3.79 -7.62
N ARG A 116 -0.63 3.98 -6.82
CA ARG A 116 0.72 4.25 -7.29
C ARG A 116 1.72 3.30 -6.66
N LEU A 117 2.66 2.84 -7.48
CA LEU A 117 3.79 2.01 -7.09
C LEU A 117 5.10 2.74 -7.40
N ASP A 118 5.93 2.92 -6.39
CA ASP A 118 7.24 3.57 -6.47
C ASP A 118 8.25 2.91 -5.52
N GLY A 119 8.10 1.62 -5.26
CA GLY A 119 8.77 0.90 -4.17
C GLY A 119 7.97 0.93 -2.87
N LYS A 120 6.83 1.60 -2.88
CA LYS A 120 5.73 1.58 -1.90
C LYS A 120 4.43 1.36 -2.65
N LEU A 121 3.38 0.97 -1.93
CA LEU A 121 2.01 1.01 -2.45
C LEU A 121 1.31 2.23 -1.85
N THR A 122 0.94 3.20 -2.69
CA THR A 122 0.16 4.37 -2.29
C THR A 122 -1.22 4.30 -2.90
N VAL A 123 -2.26 4.54 -2.09
CA VAL A 123 -3.66 4.53 -2.50
C VAL A 123 -4.32 5.82 -2.02
N VAL A 124 -4.94 6.54 -2.95
CA VAL A 124 -5.72 7.74 -2.65
C VAL A 124 -7.19 7.43 -2.86
N SER A 125 -8.00 7.71 -1.84
CA SER A 125 -9.45 7.52 -1.87
C SER A 125 -10.15 8.78 -1.39
N GLU A 126 -11.34 9.02 -1.92
CA GLU A 126 -12.27 10.03 -1.42
C GLU A 126 -13.44 9.37 -0.70
N PHE A 127 -13.92 10.04 0.34
CA PHE A 127 -15.08 9.62 1.12
C PHE A 127 -16.08 10.76 1.19
N THR A 128 -17.36 10.42 1.07
CA THR A 128 -18.44 11.38 1.33
C THR A 128 -18.86 11.25 2.78
N VAL A 129 -18.75 12.34 3.53
CA VAL A 129 -19.32 12.41 4.89
C VAL A 129 -20.71 12.98 4.76
N GLY A 130 -21.72 12.10 4.75
CA GLY A 130 -23.11 12.53 4.54
C GLY A 130 -23.90 12.58 5.84
N HIS A 131 -24.39 13.73 6.23
CA HIS A 131 -25.65 13.79 6.97
C HIS A 131 -26.79 13.57 5.97
N THR A 132 -27.46 12.43 6.04
CA THR A 132 -28.75 12.20 5.36
C THR A 132 -29.89 13.02 5.97
N ARG A 133 -29.63 14.08 6.70
CA ARG A 133 -30.62 14.93 7.28
C ARG A 133 -30.75 16.26 6.50
N GLY A 134 -31.61 16.24 5.49
CA GLY A 134 -32.18 17.48 4.95
C GLY A 134 -31.65 18.04 3.65
N THR A 135 -30.88 17.29 2.85
CA THR A 135 -30.64 17.71 1.46
C THR A 135 -31.81 17.28 0.59
N LYS A 136 -32.37 18.26 -0.14
CA LYS A 136 -33.38 18.03 -1.17
C LYS A 136 -32.94 16.89 -2.08
N ALA A 137 -33.84 15.99 -2.43
CA ALA A 137 -33.60 14.94 -3.39
C ALA A 137 -32.91 15.51 -4.64
N GLY A 138 -31.65 15.07 -4.91
CA GLY A 138 -30.89 15.49 -6.08
C GLY A 138 -29.58 16.25 -5.80
N GLY A 139 -29.17 16.45 -4.54
CA GLY A 139 -27.88 17.06 -4.22
C GLY A 139 -26.72 16.11 -4.56
N GLU A 140 -25.76 16.58 -5.33
CA GLU A 140 -24.49 15.88 -5.60
C GLU A 140 -23.75 15.67 -4.28
N LEU A 141 -23.32 14.42 -4.01
CA LEU A 141 -22.49 14.10 -2.84
C LEU A 141 -21.10 14.68 -3.09
N VAL A 142 -20.73 15.72 -2.34
CA VAL A 142 -19.40 16.32 -2.44
C VAL A 142 -18.44 15.52 -1.56
N PRO A 143 -17.30 15.06 -2.10
CA PRO A 143 -16.25 14.43 -1.29
C PRO A 143 -15.83 15.39 -0.17
N ALA A 144 -15.83 14.89 1.07
CA ALA A 144 -15.48 15.71 2.22
C ALA A 144 -14.09 15.34 2.78
N ILE A 145 -13.64 14.09 2.57
CA ILE A 145 -12.38 13.58 3.10
C ILE A 145 -11.61 12.89 1.98
N GLU A 146 -10.33 13.24 1.83
CA GLU A 146 -9.35 12.47 1.09
C GLU A 146 -8.53 11.65 2.09
N LEU A 147 -8.39 10.36 1.82
CA LEU A 147 -7.53 9.46 2.59
C LEU A 147 -6.42 8.93 1.71
N THR A 148 -5.19 9.28 2.05
CA THR A 148 -4.00 8.68 1.46
C THR A 148 -3.48 7.59 2.37
N ARG A 149 -3.28 6.39 1.82
CA ARG A 149 -2.69 5.22 2.48
C ARG A 149 -1.37 4.89 1.82
N VAL A 150 -0.31 4.70 2.60
CA VAL A 150 0.99 4.26 2.11
C VAL A 150 1.43 3.02 2.86
N PHE A 151 1.72 1.94 2.13
CA PHE A 151 2.13 0.65 2.67
C PHE A 151 3.57 0.38 2.26
N PHE A 152 4.42 0.03 3.23
CA PHE A 152 5.84 -0.25 2.98
C PHE A 152 6.46 -1.09 4.11
N PRO A 153 7.41 -1.99 3.83
CA PRO A 153 8.20 -2.62 4.86
C PRO A 153 9.22 -1.64 5.44
N SER A 154 9.50 -1.73 6.74
CA SER A 154 10.68 -1.08 7.30
C SER A 154 11.95 -1.61 6.63
N VAL A 155 12.94 -0.74 6.44
CA VAL A 155 14.21 -1.12 5.79
C VAL A 155 15.00 -2.12 6.64
N ASP A 156 15.08 -1.87 7.97
CA ASP A 156 15.98 -2.58 8.89
C ASP A 156 15.31 -3.19 10.12
N LYS A 157 13.95 -3.09 10.23
CA LYS A 157 13.19 -3.61 11.37
C LYS A 157 12.18 -4.69 10.94
N PRO A 158 11.80 -5.61 11.85
CA PRO A 158 10.89 -6.71 11.54
C PRO A 158 9.41 -6.25 11.51
N MET A 159 9.10 -5.19 10.75
CA MET A 159 7.75 -4.64 10.70
C MET A 159 7.31 -4.21 9.30
N LEU A 160 6.06 -4.47 8.97
CA LEU A 160 5.31 -3.77 7.94
C LEU A 160 4.77 -2.47 8.52
N CYS A 161 4.93 -1.37 7.82
CA CYS A 161 4.47 -0.03 8.19
C CYS A 161 3.34 0.42 7.27
N GLU A 162 2.39 1.11 7.85
CA GLU A 162 1.29 1.76 7.13
C GLU A 162 1.18 3.21 7.61
N ARG A 163 1.11 4.14 6.66
CA ARG A 163 0.98 5.57 6.92
C ARG A 163 -0.32 6.08 6.32
N TYR A 164 -1.11 6.75 7.12
CA TYR A 164 -2.43 7.26 6.75
C TYR A 164 -2.45 8.77 6.88
N THR A 165 -2.92 9.47 5.84
CA THR A 165 -3.14 10.91 5.88
C THR A 165 -4.59 11.19 5.57
N VAL A 166 -5.28 11.80 6.53
CA VAL A 166 -6.68 12.23 6.43
C VAL A 166 -6.69 13.72 6.14
N LYS A 167 -7.27 14.15 5.04
CA LYS A 167 -7.34 15.56 4.61
C LYS A 167 -8.79 15.99 4.46
N ASN A 168 -9.10 17.14 5.04
CA ASN A 168 -10.41 17.77 4.87
C ASN A 168 -10.49 18.48 3.50
N MET A 169 -11.31 17.95 2.60
CA MET A 169 -11.56 18.51 1.28
C MET A 169 -12.78 19.45 1.25
N GLY A 170 -13.54 19.50 2.35
CA GLY A 170 -14.70 20.38 2.51
C GLY A 170 -14.32 21.81 2.89
N ASN A 171 -15.31 22.69 2.88
CA ASN A 171 -15.13 24.10 3.24
C ASN A 171 -15.29 24.36 4.75
N GLU A 172 -15.90 23.43 5.47
CA GLU A 172 -16.14 23.55 6.91
C GLU A 172 -15.10 22.76 7.70
N LYS A 173 -14.90 23.14 8.96
CA LYS A 173 -14.04 22.39 9.87
C LYS A 173 -14.67 21.04 10.19
N VAL A 174 -13.84 20.02 10.25
CA VAL A 174 -14.24 18.67 10.66
C VAL A 174 -13.45 18.22 11.87
N GLU A 175 -14.10 17.52 12.79
CA GLU A 175 -13.45 16.82 13.89
C GLU A 175 -13.07 15.43 13.42
N VAL A 176 -11.81 15.05 13.61
CA VAL A 176 -11.27 13.72 13.26
C VAL A 176 -10.84 13.03 14.53
N LEU A 177 -11.46 11.87 14.83
CA LEU A 177 -11.04 10.98 15.89
C LEU A 177 -10.19 9.86 15.29
N LEU A 178 -8.90 9.79 15.67
CA LEU A 178 -7.97 8.78 15.19
C LEU A 178 -8.23 7.41 15.84
N PRO A 179 -8.00 6.31 15.10
CA PRO A 179 -8.30 4.97 15.58
C PRO A 179 -7.25 4.45 16.57
N HIS A 180 -7.70 3.84 17.64
CA HIS A 180 -6.87 3.04 18.54
C HIS A 180 -7.18 1.56 18.32
N SER A 181 -6.27 0.84 17.69
CA SER A 181 -6.40 -0.60 17.45
C SER A 181 -5.14 -1.32 17.86
N ARG A 182 -5.29 -2.43 18.61
CA ARG A 182 -4.17 -3.31 18.94
C ARG A 182 -4.65 -4.75 19.00
N VAL A 183 -4.08 -5.60 18.17
CA VAL A 183 -4.34 -7.03 18.14
C VAL A 183 -3.02 -7.76 18.35
N VAL A 184 -3.03 -8.72 19.27
CA VAL A 184 -1.86 -9.54 19.59
C VAL A 184 -2.17 -10.99 19.28
N TYR A 185 -1.28 -11.63 18.54
CA TYR A 185 -1.32 -13.05 18.24
C TYR A 185 -0.07 -13.71 18.84
N GLN A 186 -0.22 -14.92 19.34
CA GLN A 186 0.89 -15.73 19.81
C GLN A 186 0.85 -17.11 19.16
N THR A 187 1.95 -17.54 18.57
CA THR A 187 2.06 -18.91 18.07
C THR A 187 2.24 -19.89 19.23
N LYS A 188 1.90 -21.15 19.02
CA LYS A 188 2.23 -22.20 19.98
C LYS A 188 3.74 -22.40 20.03
N SER A 189 4.26 -22.87 21.18
CA SER A 189 5.70 -23.06 21.38
C SER A 189 6.32 -24.15 20.48
N ASP A 190 5.51 -25.08 20.02
CA ASP A 190 5.91 -26.15 19.09
C ASP A 190 5.87 -25.71 17.60
N GLN A 191 5.39 -24.51 17.32
CA GLN A 191 5.31 -23.94 15.98
C GLN A 191 6.49 -23.03 15.62
N GLY A 192 7.46 -22.90 16.50
CA GLY A 192 8.64 -22.08 16.24
C GLY A 192 9.92 -22.75 16.72
N VAL A 193 11.00 -22.58 15.98
CA VAL A 193 12.32 -23.10 16.34
C VAL A 193 12.83 -22.48 17.65
N ASP A 194 12.55 -21.19 17.86
CA ASP A 194 12.89 -20.45 19.07
C ASP A 194 11.74 -20.43 20.11
N GLY A 195 10.80 -21.37 19.99
CA GLY A 195 9.58 -21.40 20.82
C GLY A 195 8.46 -20.53 20.23
N SER A 196 7.61 -19.94 21.08
CA SER A 196 6.50 -19.10 20.60
C SER A 196 6.97 -17.75 20.08
N TYR A 197 6.31 -17.29 19.02
CA TYR A 197 6.47 -15.94 18.46
C TYR A 197 5.25 -15.10 18.81
N THR A 198 5.50 -13.83 19.11
CA THR A 198 4.44 -12.83 19.34
C THR A 198 4.35 -11.92 18.13
N LEU A 199 3.14 -11.74 17.61
CA LEU A 199 2.84 -10.87 16.51
C LEU A 199 1.90 -9.77 16.99
N VAL A 200 2.22 -8.52 16.69
CA VAL A 200 1.42 -7.36 17.08
C VAL A 200 1.05 -6.57 15.87
N ALA A 201 -0.24 -6.30 15.72
CA ALA A 201 -0.79 -5.38 14.75
C ALA A 201 -1.46 -4.22 15.50
N SER A 202 -0.94 -3.00 15.35
CA SER A 202 -1.44 -1.86 16.13
C SER A 202 -1.35 -0.55 15.35
N THR A 203 -2.28 0.36 15.63
CA THR A 203 -2.16 1.76 15.24
C THR A 203 -1.07 2.45 16.06
N VAL A 204 -0.46 3.44 15.43
CA VAL A 204 0.56 4.31 16.03
C VAL A 204 0.01 5.72 16.02
N VAL A 205 -0.56 6.11 17.14
CA VAL A 205 -1.21 7.41 17.36
C VAL A 205 -0.50 8.10 18.54
N GLY A 206 -0.42 9.42 18.49
CA GLY A 206 0.16 10.23 19.57
C GLY A 206 -0.69 10.19 20.85
N LYS A 207 -0.42 11.11 21.77
CA LYS A 207 -1.22 11.26 23.00
C LYS A 207 -2.58 11.88 22.72
N GLU A 208 -2.63 12.74 21.71
CA GLU A 208 -3.89 13.34 21.23
C GLU A 208 -4.40 12.46 20.08
N ASP A 209 -5.68 12.21 20.09
CA ASP A 209 -6.41 11.39 19.11
C ASP A 209 -7.58 12.12 18.46
N VAL A 210 -7.93 13.31 18.96
CA VAL A 210 -8.98 14.18 18.40
C VAL A 210 -8.36 15.43 17.82
N PHE A 211 -8.65 15.71 16.55
CA PHE A 211 -8.12 16.85 15.80
C PHE A 211 -9.23 17.61 15.08
N LEU A 212 -9.14 18.93 15.08
CA LEU A 212 -10.06 19.80 14.33
C LEU A 212 -9.33 20.28 13.08
N LEU A 213 -9.75 19.80 11.90
CA LEU A 213 -9.14 20.15 10.62
C LEU A 213 -9.98 21.21 9.88
N GLY A 214 -9.35 22.33 9.57
CA GLY A 214 -9.90 23.33 8.64
C GLY A 214 -9.89 22.84 7.19
N SER A 215 -10.45 23.64 6.29
CA SER A 215 -10.43 23.34 4.85
C SER A 215 -9.01 23.18 4.32
N GLY A 216 -8.73 22.07 3.66
CA GLY A 216 -7.41 21.73 3.12
C GLY A 216 -6.39 21.25 4.15
N GLU A 217 -6.68 21.28 5.45
CA GLU A 217 -5.79 20.76 6.49
C GLU A 217 -5.82 19.24 6.55
N SER A 218 -4.74 18.64 7.07
CA SER A 218 -4.62 17.19 7.17
C SER A 218 -3.94 16.78 8.47
N ILE A 219 -4.25 15.54 8.91
CA ILE A 219 -3.57 14.84 10.00
C ILE A 219 -3.01 13.52 9.49
N THR A 220 -1.85 13.12 10.02
CA THR A 220 -1.21 11.85 9.68
C THR A 220 -1.07 10.99 10.94
N PHE A 221 -1.34 9.71 10.79
CA PHE A 221 -1.09 8.67 11.78
C PHE A 221 -0.57 7.40 11.10
N GLY A 222 -0.19 6.41 11.88
CA GLY A 222 0.35 5.19 11.33
C GLY A 222 -0.20 3.92 11.91
N ALA A 223 0.21 2.81 11.34
CA ALA A 223 0.05 1.48 11.92
C ALA A 223 1.28 0.62 11.63
N SER A 224 1.48 -0.42 12.42
CA SER A 224 2.53 -1.39 12.21
C SER A 224 2.06 -2.81 12.46
N ILE A 225 2.65 -3.75 11.73
CA ILE A 225 2.53 -5.18 11.96
C ILE A 225 3.93 -5.73 12.17
N GLN A 226 4.23 -6.21 13.37
CA GLN A 226 5.55 -6.69 13.76
C GLN A 226 5.48 -8.07 14.41
N ALA A 227 6.60 -8.79 14.38
CA ALA A 227 6.73 -10.04 15.12
C ALA A 227 8.10 -10.14 15.81
N TYR A 228 8.13 -10.81 16.94
CA TYR A 228 9.32 -11.02 17.71
C TYR A 228 9.27 -12.34 18.50
N LYS A 229 10.42 -12.86 18.86
CA LYS A 229 10.55 -14.06 19.63
C LYS A 229 10.55 -13.76 21.14
N ARG A 230 10.32 -14.79 21.94
CA ARG A 230 10.36 -14.69 23.41
C ARG A 230 11.66 -14.00 23.88
N GLY A 231 11.52 -13.05 24.78
CA GLY A 231 12.64 -12.29 25.34
C GLY A 231 13.05 -11.05 24.53
N GLN A 232 12.48 -10.85 23.37
CA GLN A 232 12.60 -9.58 22.63
C GLN A 232 11.46 -8.62 23.03
N THR A 233 11.73 -7.33 22.91
CA THR A 233 10.75 -6.28 23.24
C THR A 233 10.07 -5.80 21.98
N GLU A 234 8.78 -5.51 22.07
CA GLU A 234 8.02 -4.82 21.05
C GLU A 234 8.67 -3.48 20.74
N LEU A 235 8.79 -3.18 19.44
CA LEU A 235 9.30 -1.90 18.98
C LEU A 235 8.19 -0.83 19.05
N LEU A 236 8.58 0.39 19.44
CA LEU A 236 7.70 1.56 19.33
C LEU A 236 8.07 2.29 18.03
N PRO A 237 7.33 2.07 16.94
CA PRO A 237 7.71 2.63 15.64
C PRO A 237 7.42 4.12 15.57
N ASN A 238 8.33 4.85 14.93
CA ASN A 238 8.07 6.19 14.41
C ASN A 238 7.82 6.04 12.91
N ILE A 239 6.54 6.03 12.51
CA ILE A 239 6.14 5.74 11.12
C ILE A 239 6.67 6.77 10.13
N ASP A 240 6.79 8.05 10.50
CA ASP A 240 7.35 9.07 9.62
C ASP A 240 8.88 8.88 9.41
N ALA A 241 9.60 8.45 10.44
CA ALA A 241 11.01 8.09 10.32
C ALA A 241 11.20 6.84 9.46
N GLU A 242 10.36 5.81 9.62
CA GLU A 242 10.38 4.61 8.77
C GLU A 242 10.05 4.95 7.32
N PHE A 243 9.06 5.82 7.08
CA PHE A 243 8.71 6.31 5.75
C PHE A 243 9.89 7.03 5.10
N SER A 244 10.56 7.94 5.83
CA SER A 244 11.74 8.65 5.34
C SER A 244 12.92 7.72 5.04
N SER A 245 13.13 6.70 5.88
CA SER A 245 14.14 5.66 5.65
C SER A 245 13.84 4.86 4.39
N ARG A 246 12.58 4.49 4.18
CA ARG A 246 12.14 3.77 2.97
C ARG A 246 12.33 4.62 1.71
N ASP A 247 11.96 5.90 1.74
CA ASP A 247 12.17 6.83 0.64
C ASP A 247 13.67 6.97 0.28
N ASN A 248 14.53 7.08 1.28
CA ASN A 248 15.97 7.15 1.07
C ASN A 248 16.53 5.86 0.48
N PHE A 249 16.08 4.70 0.97
CA PHE A 249 16.45 3.40 0.40
C PHE A 249 16.09 3.32 -1.08
N ILE A 250 14.86 3.65 -1.45
CA ILE A 250 14.40 3.63 -2.85
C ILE A 250 15.22 4.58 -3.71
N LYS A 251 15.46 5.82 -3.25
CA LYS A 251 16.29 6.79 -3.97
C LYS A 251 17.72 6.31 -4.16
N GLN A 252 18.34 5.69 -3.15
CA GLN A 252 19.68 5.12 -3.26
C GLN A 252 19.72 3.99 -4.29
N VAL A 253 18.76 3.07 -4.27
CA VAL A 253 18.66 1.97 -5.22
C VAL A 253 18.47 2.50 -6.64
N TRP A 254 17.62 3.49 -6.85
CA TRP A 254 17.41 4.09 -8.16
C TRP A 254 18.64 4.80 -8.69
N ASN A 255 19.42 5.45 -7.84
CA ASN A 255 20.61 6.19 -8.22
C ASN A 255 21.89 5.35 -8.36
N ASN A 256 21.87 4.06 -7.98
CA ASN A 256 23.09 3.24 -7.96
C ASN A 256 23.55 2.78 -9.34
N LEU A 257 22.66 2.62 -10.30
CA LEU A 257 22.99 2.13 -11.63
C LEU A 257 21.97 2.69 -12.61
N ASP A 258 22.44 3.43 -13.60
CA ASP A 258 21.59 4.03 -14.61
C ASP A 258 21.46 3.10 -15.83
N PHE A 259 20.23 2.93 -16.27
CA PHE A 259 19.91 2.31 -17.55
C PHE A 259 19.05 3.29 -18.35
N CYS A 260 19.52 3.66 -19.52
CA CYS A 260 18.82 4.60 -20.40
C CYS A 260 18.66 3.98 -21.78
N SER A 261 17.44 3.81 -22.20
CA SER A 261 17.07 3.36 -23.54
C SER A 261 15.99 4.28 -24.12
N PRO A 262 15.72 4.24 -25.43
CA PRO A 262 14.60 4.95 -26.04
C PRO A 262 13.22 4.46 -25.55
N ASP A 263 13.15 3.26 -24.97
CA ASP A 263 11.93 2.64 -24.46
C ASP A 263 11.78 2.91 -22.96
N THR A 264 10.81 3.76 -22.62
CA THR A 264 10.51 4.10 -21.21
C THR A 264 10.02 2.92 -20.40
N THR A 265 9.39 1.92 -21.02
CA THR A 265 8.94 0.69 -20.35
C THR A 265 10.13 -0.11 -19.85
N LEU A 266 11.16 -0.27 -20.68
CA LEU A 266 12.41 -0.95 -20.28
C LEU A 266 13.14 -0.21 -19.18
N ASN A 267 13.20 1.13 -19.25
CA ASN A 267 13.83 1.95 -18.21
C ASN A 267 13.11 1.77 -16.87
N THR A 268 11.78 1.83 -16.86
CA THR A 268 10.96 1.62 -15.66
C THR A 268 11.09 0.18 -15.14
N ALA A 269 11.01 -0.82 -16.02
CA ALA A 269 11.19 -2.22 -15.62
C ALA A 269 12.55 -2.47 -14.96
N PHE A 270 13.62 -1.85 -15.48
CA PHE A 270 14.95 -1.92 -14.89
C PHE A 270 15.01 -1.27 -13.50
N ALA A 271 14.39 -0.10 -13.33
CA ALA A 271 14.33 0.58 -12.04
C ALA A 271 13.62 -0.29 -10.98
N PHE A 272 12.48 -0.90 -11.32
CA PHE A 272 11.76 -1.82 -10.44
C PHE A 272 12.55 -3.12 -10.17
N ALA A 273 13.24 -3.66 -11.17
CA ALA A 273 14.08 -4.84 -10.99
C ALA A 273 15.21 -4.59 -9.97
N LYS A 274 15.82 -3.40 -9.96
CA LYS A 274 16.81 -3.03 -8.94
C LYS A 274 16.21 -3.05 -7.52
N ILE A 275 15.01 -2.49 -7.35
CA ILE A 275 14.32 -2.51 -6.06
C ILE A 275 14.08 -3.97 -5.64
N ARG A 276 13.51 -4.80 -6.52
CA ARG A 276 13.24 -6.23 -6.21
C ARG A 276 14.50 -6.99 -5.82
N ALA A 277 15.61 -6.79 -6.56
CA ALA A 277 16.90 -7.41 -6.23
C ALA A 277 17.43 -6.96 -4.86
N SER A 278 17.30 -5.66 -4.52
CA SER A 278 17.72 -5.13 -3.23
C SER A 278 16.85 -5.63 -2.06
N GLU A 279 15.56 -5.80 -2.30
CA GLU A 279 14.59 -6.27 -1.29
C GLU A 279 14.66 -7.78 -1.01
N SER A 280 15.42 -8.55 -1.80
CA SER A 280 15.69 -9.96 -1.53
C SER A 280 16.92 -10.20 -0.64
N ILE A 281 17.53 -9.12 -0.11
CA ILE A 281 18.65 -9.20 0.82
C ILE A 281 18.14 -9.13 2.25
N TYR A 282 18.41 -10.19 3.02
CA TYR A 282 17.95 -10.29 4.41
C TYR A 282 19.11 -10.34 5.39
N ARG A 283 18.89 -9.76 6.56
CA ARG A 283 19.80 -9.83 7.70
C ARG A 283 19.67 -11.20 8.37
N THR A 284 20.73 -11.98 8.33
CA THR A 284 20.84 -13.29 8.96
C THR A 284 21.85 -13.27 10.09
N SER A 285 22.01 -14.40 10.81
CA SER A 285 23.08 -14.56 11.81
C SER A 285 24.48 -14.48 11.20
N GLY A 286 24.64 -14.77 9.90
CA GLY A 286 25.88 -14.68 9.16
C GLY A 286 26.12 -13.36 8.44
N GLY A 287 25.25 -12.36 8.61
CA GLY A 287 25.29 -11.07 7.94
C GLY A 287 24.17 -10.91 6.91
N LEU A 288 24.31 -9.95 6.01
CA LEU A 288 23.35 -9.74 4.92
C LEU A 288 23.54 -10.83 3.85
N MET A 289 22.48 -11.50 3.50
CA MET A 289 22.47 -12.58 2.52
C MET A 289 21.28 -12.43 1.57
N HIS A 290 21.50 -12.77 0.31
CA HIS A 290 20.41 -12.86 -0.65
C HIS A 290 19.49 -14.02 -0.24
N GLY A 291 18.20 -13.76 -0.18
CA GLY A 291 17.19 -14.78 0.08
C GLY A 291 17.08 -15.78 -1.07
N PRO A 292 16.64 -17.00 -0.79
CA PRO A 292 16.39 -18.02 -1.81
C PRO A 292 15.23 -17.65 -2.71
#